data_db1f2443610d27614444aeceade63917
#
_entry.id   db1f2443610d27614444aeceade63917
#
_cell.length_a   1.000
_cell.length_b   1.000
_cell.length_c   1.000
_cell.angle_alpha   90.00
_cell.angle_beta   90.00
_cell.angle_gamma   90.00
#
_symmetry.space_group_name_H-M   'P 1'
#
loop_
_entity.id
_entity.type
_entity.pdbx_description
1 polymer ?
#
loop_
_entity_poly.entity_id
_entity_poly.type
_entity_poly.pdbx_seq_one_letter_code
_entity_poly.pdbx_strand_id
1 'polypeptide(L)'
;CGLCKATCPEKVITLTPQLDFRAATAAARVLKEEEPFCCIRCGKPFGVKSSVERVAAKLEGKHWMFQNSAKRLDVIKMCADCRVIAMTEENFDPFGAPARPKPRTTEDYLREREAESET
;
A
#
# COMPACT_ATOMS: atom_id res chain seq x y z
N CYS A 1 13.00 14.70 15.48
CA CYS A 1 13.50 15.19 14.19
C CYS A 1 12.46 16.08 13.44
N GLY A 2 11.16 16.00 13.79
CA GLY A 2 10.11 16.82 13.17
C GLY A 2 9.63 16.36 11.80
N LEU A 3 10.13 15.24 11.28
CA LEU A 3 9.76 14.72 9.97
C LEU A 3 8.24 14.44 9.86
N CYS A 4 7.65 13.84 10.91
CA CYS A 4 6.22 13.54 10.92
C CYS A 4 5.36 14.82 10.79
N LYS A 5 5.77 15.93 11.41
CA LYS A 5 5.09 17.23 11.26
C LYS A 5 5.26 17.79 9.85
N ALA A 6 6.48 17.70 9.31
CA ALA A 6 6.81 18.25 7.99
C ALA A 6 6.12 17.50 6.85
N THR A 7 5.94 16.18 6.98
CA THR A 7 5.33 15.32 5.95
C THR A 7 3.84 15.11 6.11
N CYS A 8 3.21 15.63 7.17
CA CYS A 8 1.78 15.48 7.38
C CYS A 8 0.98 16.37 6.41
N PRO A 9 0.20 15.80 5.47
CA PRO A 9 -0.56 16.60 4.50
C PRO A 9 -1.68 17.40 5.16
N GLU A 10 -2.27 16.87 6.23
CA GLU A 10 -3.37 17.49 6.97
C GLU A 10 -2.89 18.53 8.00
N LYS A 11 -1.58 18.64 8.24
CA LYS A 11 -0.95 19.54 9.22
C LYS A 11 -1.53 19.46 10.64
N VAL A 12 -2.05 18.30 11.02
CA VAL A 12 -2.67 18.05 12.34
C VAL A 12 -1.65 17.68 13.42
N ILE A 13 -0.39 17.47 13.05
CA ILE A 13 0.67 17.08 13.99
C ILE A 13 1.34 18.31 14.57
N THR A 14 1.20 18.51 15.87
CA THR A 14 1.91 19.55 16.64
C THR A 14 2.99 18.91 17.47
N LEU A 15 4.20 19.43 17.40
CA LEU A 15 5.32 19.02 18.23
C LEU A 15 5.46 19.99 19.38
N THR A 16 5.36 19.46 20.59
CA THR A 16 5.63 20.21 21.83
C THR A 16 6.98 19.76 22.36
N PRO A 17 7.95 20.67 22.57
CA PRO A 17 9.23 20.31 23.14
C PRO A 17 9.02 19.85 24.59
N GLN A 18 9.28 18.58 24.83
CA GLN A 18 9.14 17.95 26.14
C GLN A 18 10.19 16.87 26.30
N LEU A 19 10.87 16.89 27.43
CA LEU A 19 11.82 15.85 27.80
C LEU A 19 11.29 15.08 29.00
N ASP A 20 11.08 13.79 28.79
CA ASP A 20 10.70 12.85 29.86
C ASP A 20 11.91 12.00 30.21
N PHE A 21 12.57 12.36 31.34
CA PHE A 21 13.72 11.62 31.84
C PHE A 21 13.39 10.18 32.25
N ARG A 22 12.17 9.90 32.69
CA ARG A 22 11.75 8.55 33.05
C ARG A 22 11.62 7.67 31.82
N ALA A 23 11.00 8.21 30.76
CA ALA A 23 10.90 7.50 29.50
C ALA A 23 12.27 7.29 28.83
N ALA A 24 13.19 8.26 28.95
CA ALA A 24 14.54 8.16 28.40
C ALA A 24 15.38 7.05 29.02
N THR A 25 15.14 6.74 30.30
CA THR A 25 15.86 5.69 31.06
C THR A 25 15.11 4.37 31.16
N ALA A 26 13.85 4.32 30.74
CA ALA A 26 13.03 3.13 30.74
C ALA A 26 13.45 2.14 29.65
N ALA A 27 13.20 0.86 29.88
CA ALA A 27 13.34 -0.16 28.83
C ALA A 27 12.39 0.14 27.64
N ALA A 28 12.82 -0.24 26.45
CA ALA A 28 12.01 -0.09 25.24
C ALA A 28 10.65 -0.79 25.41
N ARG A 29 9.58 -0.07 25.14
CA ARG A 29 8.21 -0.59 25.18
C ARG A 29 7.75 -0.99 23.78
N VAL A 30 7.27 -2.22 23.66
CA VAL A 30 6.62 -2.67 22.43
C VAL A 30 5.29 -1.93 22.30
N LEU A 31 5.13 -1.18 21.23
CA LEU A 31 3.90 -0.43 20.94
C LEU A 31 2.92 -1.22 20.09
N LYS A 32 3.42 -2.10 19.25
CA LYS A 32 2.63 -2.93 18.36
C LYS A 32 3.37 -4.21 17.99
N GLU A 33 2.67 -5.31 18.03
CA GLU A 33 3.13 -6.60 17.52
C GLU A 33 2.22 -7.03 16.39
N GLU A 34 2.78 -7.56 15.32
CA GLU A 34 2.05 -8.01 14.15
C GLU A 34 2.63 -9.31 13.61
N GLU A 35 1.79 -10.15 13.06
CA GLU A 35 2.22 -11.37 12.39
C GLU A 35 3.02 -11.06 11.11
N PRO A 36 4.15 -11.76 10.89
CA PRO A 36 4.86 -11.64 9.63
C PRO A 36 4.06 -12.26 8.49
N PHE A 37 4.10 -11.64 7.31
CA PHE A 37 3.61 -12.26 6.08
C PHE A 37 4.74 -13.03 5.41
N CYS A 38 4.50 -14.31 5.15
CA CYS A 38 5.46 -15.17 4.48
C CYS A 38 5.24 -15.15 2.97
N CYS A 39 6.33 -15.10 2.23
CA CYS A 39 6.32 -15.18 0.78
C CYS A 39 5.61 -16.44 0.31
N ILE A 40 4.64 -16.32 -0.60
CA ILE A 40 3.87 -17.46 -1.12
C ILE A 40 4.73 -18.47 -1.91
N ARG A 41 5.93 -18.07 -2.36
CA ARG A 41 6.84 -18.93 -3.14
C ARG A 41 7.91 -19.61 -2.28
N CYS A 42 8.63 -18.86 -1.45
CA CYS A 42 9.76 -19.38 -0.68
C CYS A 42 9.53 -19.48 0.82
N GLY A 43 8.37 -19.03 1.34
CA GLY A 43 8.05 -19.05 2.76
C GLY A 43 8.83 -18.04 3.64
N LYS A 44 9.76 -17.26 3.08
CA LYS A 44 10.53 -16.28 3.84
C LYS A 44 9.63 -15.12 4.31
N PRO A 45 9.67 -14.74 5.58
CA PRO A 45 8.95 -13.56 6.06
C PRO A 45 9.54 -12.29 5.45
N PHE A 46 8.71 -11.40 4.92
CA PHE A 46 9.19 -10.18 4.24
C PHE A 46 8.38 -8.93 4.56
N GLY A 47 7.25 -9.05 5.19
CA GLY A 47 6.39 -7.91 5.50
C GLY A 47 5.47 -8.19 6.68
N VAL A 48 4.58 -7.25 6.95
CA VAL A 48 3.54 -7.37 7.96
C VAL A 48 2.25 -7.85 7.32
N LYS A 49 1.63 -8.90 7.87
CA LYS A 49 0.45 -9.58 7.32
C LYS A 49 -0.69 -8.59 7.05
N SER A 50 -1.07 -7.81 8.05
CA SER A 50 -2.14 -6.82 7.92
C SER A 50 -1.91 -5.80 6.80
N SER A 51 -0.66 -5.40 6.58
CA SER A 51 -0.30 -4.44 5.53
C SER A 51 -0.35 -5.07 4.14
N VAL A 52 0.20 -6.26 3.97
CA VAL A 52 0.21 -6.95 2.67
C VAL A 52 -1.22 -7.30 2.23
N GLU A 53 -2.02 -7.86 3.13
CA GLU A 53 -3.42 -8.21 2.87
C GLU A 53 -4.27 -6.98 2.55
N ARG A 54 -4.09 -5.90 3.30
CA ARG A 54 -4.79 -4.63 3.06
C ARG A 54 -4.45 -4.03 1.68
N VAL A 55 -3.18 -4.08 1.28
CA VAL A 55 -2.75 -3.59 -0.05
C VAL A 55 -3.35 -4.47 -1.13
N ALA A 56 -3.26 -5.80 -1.00
CA ALA A 56 -3.84 -6.73 -1.96
C ALA A 56 -5.35 -6.49 -2.13
N ALA A 57 -6.11 -6.41 -1.02
CA ALA A 57 -7.55 -6.17 -1.05
C ALA A 57 -7.95 -4.81 -1.64
N LYS A 58 -7.12 -3.78 -1.47
CA LYS A 58 -7.37 -2.47 -2.08
C LYS A 58 -7.15 -2.45 -3.58
N LEU A 59 -6.26 -3.29 -4.08
CA LEU A 59 -5.92 -3.35 -5.50
C LEU A 59 -6.81 -4.32 -6.26
N GLU A 60 -7.29 -5.36 -5.59
CA GLU A 60 -8.17 -6.36 -6.15
C GLU A 60 -9.47 -5.72 -6.67
N GLY A 61 -9.73 -5.86 -7.96
CA GLY A 61 -10.93 -5.35 -8.63
C GLY A 61 -11.05 -3.82 -8.75
N LYS A 62 -10.20 -3.05 -8.07
CA LYS A 62 -10.29 -1.58 -8.04
C LYS A 62 -9.27 -0.89 -8.94
N HIS A 63 -8.07 -1.44 -9.01
CA HIS A 63 -7.02 -0.84 -9.82
C HIS A 63 -6.99 -1.49 -11.20
N TRP A 64 -7.00 -0.69 -12.25
CA TRP A 64 -7.07 -1.15 -13.65
C TRP A 64 -5.99 -2.18 -14.02
N MET A 65 -4.77 -2.06 -13.45
CA MET A 65 -3.69 -3.02 -13.69
C MET A 65 -3.96 -4.42 -13.14
N PHE A 66 -4.84 -4.54 -12.14
CA PHE A 66 -5.15 -5.79 -11.44
C PHE A 66 -6.53 -6.32 -11.80
N GLN A 67 -7.25 -5.63 -12.67
CA GLN A 67 -8.49 -6.15 -13.24
C GLN A 67 -8.14 -7.33 -14.15
N ASN A 68 -8.74 -8.48 -13.90
CA ASN A 68 -8.56 -9.72 -14.67
C ASN A 68 -7.20 -10.43 -14.55
N SER A 69 -6.39 -10.13 -13.54
CA SER A 69 -5.11 -10.82 -13.34
C SER A 69 -4.83 -11.15 -11.88
N ALA A 70 -5.28 -12.33 -11.44
CA ALA A 70 -4.92 -12.89 -10.15
C ALA A 70 -3.40 -13.03 -9.99
N LYS A 71 -2.69 -13.41 -11.06
CA LYS A 71 -1.22 -13.57 -11.08
C LYS A 71 -0.49 -12.27 -10.72
N ARG A 72 -1.01 -11.11 -11.11
CA ARG A 72 -0.41 -9.81 -10.76
C ARG A 72 -0.56 -9.49 -9.28
N LEU A 73 -1.64 -9.93 -8.65
CA LEU A 73 -1.82 -9.81 -7.19
C LEU A 73 -0.88 -10.72 -6.42
N ASP A 74 -0.59 -11.92 -6.95
CA ASP A 74 0.33 -12.85 -6.31
C ASP A 74 1.75 -12.29 -6.25
N VAL A 75 2.17 -11.48 -7.22
CA VAL A 75 3.47 -10.78 -7.19
C VAL A 75 3.61 -9.87 -5.96
N ILE A 76 2.51 -9.27 -5.47
CA ILE A 76 2.52 -8.45 -4.26
C ILE A 76 2.78 -9.30 -3.01
N LYS A 77 2.36 -10.56 -3.02
CA LYS A 77 2.51 -11.52 -1.92
C LYS A 77 3.87 -12.24 -1.93
N MET A 78 4.79 -11.86 -2.81
CA MET A 78 6.14 -12.41 -2.93
C MET A 78 7.19 -11.47 -2.34
N CYS A 79 8.25 -12.03 -1.76
CA CYS A 79 9.44 -11.27 -1.38
C CYS A 79 10.16 -10.71 -2.61
N ALA A 80 11.06 -9.75 -2.42
CA ALA A 80 11.75 -9.06 -3.51
C ALA A 80 12.44 -10.04 -4.49
N ASP A 81 13.16 -11.02 -3.96
CA ASP A 81 13.90 -12.00 -4.77
C ASP A 81 12.96 -12.88 -5.61
N CYS A 82 11.91 -13.42 -4.96
CA CYS A 82 10.93 -14.27 -5.66
C CYS A 82 10.10 -13.49 -6.68
N ARG A 83 9.87 -12.22 -6.45
CA ARG A 83 9.18 -11.34 -7.39
C ARG A 83 9.96 -11.18 -8.67
N VAL A 84 11.26 -10.88 -8.58
CA VAL A 84 12.14 -10.77 -9.76
C VAL A 84 12.16 -12.07 -10.55
N ILE A 85 12.34 -13.20 -9.85
CA ILE A 85 12.35 -14.52 -10.50
C ILE A 85 11.01 -14.83 -11.20
N ALA A 86 9.89 -14.59 -10.53
CA ALA A 86 8.56 -14.82 -11.11
C ALA A 86 8.31 -13.96 -12.35
N MET A 87 8.77 -12.72 -12.33
CA MET A 87 8.64 -11.80 -13.48
C MET A 87 9.48 -12.23 -14.67
N THR A 88 10.66 -12.85 -14.43
CA THR A 88 11.54 -13.38 -15.49
C THR A 88 11.08 -14.73 -16.04
N GLU A 89 10.64 -15.64 -15.18
CA GLU A 89 10.22 -16.99 -15.59
C GLU A 89 8.90 -16.98 -16.38
N GLU A 90 7.96 -16.12 -16.00
CA GLU A 90 6.64 -16.08 -16.61
C GLU A 90 6.56 -15.21 -17.88
N ASN A 91 7.69 -14.72 -18.40
CA ASN A 91 7.69 -13.74 -19.49
C ASN A 91 6.72 -12.57 -19.17
N PHE A 92 6.72 -12.17 -17.91
CA PHE A 92 5.82 -11.12 -17.43
C PHE A 92 6.19 -9.82 -18.12
N ASP A 93 5.40 -9.43 -19.09
CA ASP A 93 5.52 -8.11 -19.71
C ASP A 93 5.00 -7.04 -18.74
N PRO A 94 5.88 -6.21 -18.17
CA PRO A 94 5.44 -5.11 -17.29
C PRO A 94 4.60 -4.08 -18.04
N PHE A 95 4.69 -4.05 -19.37
CA PHE A 95 3.92 -3.17 -20.25
C PHE A 95 2.66 -3.85 -20.79
N GLY A 96 2.50 -5.15 -20.64
CA GLY A 96 1.33 -5.93 -21.06
C GLY A 96 0.06 -5.72 -20.21
N ALA A 97 -0.02 -4.62 -19.46
CA ALA A 97 -1.20 -4.23 -18.73
C ALA A 97 -2.32 -3.78 -19.69
N PRO A 98 -3.60 -3.91 -19.28
CA PRO A 98 -4.70 -3.29 -20.02
C PRO A 98 -4.42 -1.81 -20.26
N ALA A 99 -4.96 -1.27 -21.33
CA ALA A 99 -4.81 0.15 -21.64
C ALA A 99 -5.18 1.02 -20.43
N ARG A 100 -4.32 1.98 -20.12
CA ARG A 100 -4.55 2.90 -19.00
C ARG A 100 -5.88 3.64 -19.23
N PRO A 101 -6.78 3.67 -18.27
CA PRO A 101 -8.00 4.45 -18.39
C PRO A 101 -7.67 5.93 -18.62
N LYS A 102 -8.45 6.61 -19.42
CA LYS A 102 -8.29 8.05 -19.62
C LYS A 102 -8.39 8.77 -18.28
N PRO A 103 -7.49 9.73 -17.99
CA PRO A 103 -7.61 10.55 -16.80
C PRO A 103 -8.97 11.24 -16.78
N ARG A 104 -9.64 11.18 -15.64
CA ARG A 104 -10.90 11.88 -15.43
C ARG A 104 -10.64 13.37 -15.28
N THR A 105 -11.43 14.18 -15.92
CA THR A 105 -11.40 15.64 -15.83
C THR A 105 -12.26 16.12 -14.65
N THR A 106 -12.10 17.37 -14.25
CA THR A 106 -12.99 18.00 -13.25
C THR A 106 -14.45 17.98 -13.70
N GLU A 107 -14.69 18.14 -14.97
CA GLU A 107 -16.04 18.09 -15.58
C GLU A 107 -16.69 16.71 -15.45
N ASP A 108 -15.91 15.63 -15.53
CA ASP A 108 -16.44 14.27 -15.36
C ASP A 108 -16.92 14.05 -13.92
N TYR A 109 -16.19 14.59 -12.93
CA TYR A 109 -16.58 14.54 -11.53
C TYR A 109 -17.80 15.41 -11.22
N LEU A 110 -17.92 16.56 -11.86
CA LEU A 110 -19.09 17.45 -11.69
C LEU A 110 -20.35 16.80 -12.26
N ARG A 111 -20.28 16.21 -13.45
CA ARG A 111 -21.40 15.46 -14.05
C ARG A 111 -21.88 14.30 -13.18
N GLU A 112 -20.96 13.55 -12.58
CA GLU A 112 -21.36 12.46 -11.66
C GLU A 112 -22.10 13.00 -10.44
N ARG A 113 -21.61 14.08 -9.83
CA ARG A 113 -22.26 14.71 -8.67
C ARG A 113 -23.65 15.24 -9.00
N GLU A 114 -23.82 15.82 -10.19
CA GLU A 114 -25.13 16.28 -10.66
C GLU A 114 -26.08 15.09 -10.84
N ALA A 115 -25.64 14.01 -11.45
CA ALA A 115 -26.44 12.79 -11.63
C ALA A 115 -26.82 12.13 -10.29
N GLU A 116 -25.93 12.13 -9.30
CA GLU A 116 -26.22 11.64 -7.94
C GLU A 116 -27.22 12.52 -7.18
N SER A 117 -27.29 13.82 -7.49
CA SER A 117 -28.21 14.75 -6.85
C SER A 117 -29.65 14.68 -7.41
N GLU A 118 -29.84 14.07 -8.58
CA GLU A 118 -31.14 13.90 -9.24
C GLU A 118 -31.83 12.55 -8.91
N THR A 119 -31.14 11.67 -8.12
CA THR A 119 -31.67 10.34 -7.74
C THR A 119 -32.12 10.34 -6.28
#